data_08a9ec41025b32d006e3433b05ee060c
#
_entry.id   08a9ec41025b32d006e3433b05ee060c
#
_cell.length_a   1.000
_cell.length_b   1.000
_cell.length_c   1.000
_cell.angle_alpha   90.00
_cell.angle_beta   90.00
_cell.angle_gamma   90.00
#
_symmetry.space_group_name_H-M   'P 1'
#
loop_
_entity.id
_entity.type
_entity.pdbx_description
1 polymer ?
#
loop_
_entity_poly.entity_id
_entity_poly.type
_entity_poly.pdbx_seq_one_letter_code
_entity_poly.pdbx_strand_id
1 'polypeptide(L)'
;KNVSKKFGDRLLIDNLSMIVPPGAIVGIIGPNGAGKSTLFKMITGQEKPDSGEIVVGPTVQLSYVDQSRDKLEGNHNVFQEIAGGLDILNINGVEIQSRAYIGRFNFKGQDQQKMVGSLSGGERGRLHMAKTLLQGGNVLLLDEPSNDLDIETLRALEDALLEFPGNTFVISHDRWFLDRIATHILAFEGDSHVEFFQGNYREYEEDKKRRLGDDAGPKRLRFKALK
;
A
#
# COMPACT_ATOMS: atom_id res chain seq x y z
N LYS A 1 19.69 -0.49 -3.84
CA LYS A 1 20.83 -1.39 -3.53
C LYS A 1 21.59 -0.85 -2.33
N ASN A 2 21.84 -1.70 -1.32
CA ASN A 2 22.61 -1.40 -0.11
C ASN A 2 22.11 -0.14 0.63
N VAL A 3 20.80 0.01 0.71
CA VAL A 3 20.15 1.19 1.29
C VAL A 3 20.26 1.13 2.80
N SER A 4 20.78 2.19 3.40
CA SER A 4 20.73 2.42 4.84
C SER A 4 20.13 3.78 5.15
N LYS A 5 19.35 3.85 6.23
CA LYS A 5 18.66 5.07 6.66
C LYS A 5 18.69 5.21 8.17
N LYS A 6 19.08 6.39 8.63
CA LYS A 6 19.07 6.81 10.03
C LYS A 6 17.98 7.85 10.26
N PHE A 7 17.51 7.93 11.48
CA PHE A 7 16.67 9.02 11.95
C PHE A 7 17.16 9.45 13.33
N GLY A 8 17.83 10.60 13.40
CA GLY A 8 18.62 10.96 14.56
C GLY A 8 19.69 9.89 14.83
N ASP A 9 19.79 9.43 16.07
CA ASP A 9 20.76 8.41 16.49
C ASP A 9 20.28 6.95 16.24
N ARG A 10 19.15 6.77 15.55
CA ARG A 10 18.57 5.46 15.30
C ARG A 10 18.79 5.04 13.87
N LEU A 11 19.45 3.89 13.67
CA LEU A 11 19.53 3.24 12.38
C LEU A 11 18.22 2.47 12.16
N LEU A 12 17.41 2.91 11.19
CA LEU A 12 16.10 2.28 10.87
C LEU A 12 16.26 1.11 9.91
N ILE A 13 17.09 1.29 8.89
CA ILE A 13 17.34 0.32 7.81
C ILE A 13 18.85 0.18 7.67
N ASP A 14 19.34 -1.05 7.69
CA ASP A 14 20.75 -1.39 7.52
C ASP A 14 20.94 -2.27 6.28
N ASN A 15 21.58 -1.71 5.25
CA ASN A 15 22.04 -2.41 4.06
C ASN A 15 20.95 -3.20 3.31
N LEU A 16 19.76 -2.64 3.17
CA LEU A 16 18.66 -3.26 2.41
C LEU A 16 18.97 -3.29 0.90
N SER A 17 18.94 -4.48 0.32
CA SER A 17 18.98 -4.66 -1.13
C SER A 17 17.82 -5.52 -1.58
N MET A 18 17.05 -5.04 -2.54
CA MET A 18 15.96 -5.80 -3.15
C MET A 18 15.74 -5.39 -4.60
N ILE A 19 15.17 -6.30 -5.38
CA ILE A 19 14.64 -6.05 -6.72
C ILE A 19 13.19 -6.48 -6.70
N VAL A 20 12.29 -5.57 -7.04
CA VAL A 20 10.85 -5.85 -7.07
C VAL A 20 10.47 -6.29 -8.48
N PRO A 21 10.00 -7.52 -8.68
CA PRO A 21 9.60 -7.99 -9.99
C PRO A 21 8.31 -7.31 -10.47
N PRO A 22 8.07 -7.22 -11.78
CA PRO A 22 6.83 -6.69 -12.33
C PRO A 22 5.59 -7.42 -11.79
N GLY A 23 4.53 -6.67 -11.47
CA GLY A 23 3.27 -7.20 -10.96
C GLY A 23 3.32 -7.67 -9.50
N ALA A 24 4.42 -7.46 -8.79
CA ALA A 24 4.52 -7.84 -7.39
C ALA A 24 3.63 -6.98 -6.49
N ILE A 25 2.97 -7.63 -5.53
CA ILE A 25 2.31 -6.99 -4.39
C ILE A 25 3.19 -7.22 -3.15
N VAL A 26 3.83 -6.16 -2.69
CA VAL A 26 4.76 -6.21 -1.56
C VAL A 26 4.05 -5.75 -0.28
N GLY A 27 3.78 -6.69 0.62
CA GLY A 27 3.29 -6.38 1.96
C GLY A 27 4.42 -5.92 2.87
N ILE A 28 4.32 -4.73 3.45
CA ILE A 28 5.32 -4.17 4.35
C ILE A 28 4.83 -4.29 5.78
N ILE A 29 5.57 -5.03 6.58
CA ILE A 29 5.23 -5.35 7.96
C ILE A 29 6.33 -4.93 8.93
N GLY A 30 5.93 -4.74 10.17
CA GLY A 30 6.84 -4.39 11.26
C GLY A 30 6.17 -3.48 12.28
N PRO A 31 6.79 -3.30 13.44
CA PRO A 31 6.24 -2.45 14.49
C PRO A 31 6.15 -0.98 14.08
N ASN A 32 5.32 -0.23 14.80
CA ASN A 32 5.23 1.22 14.60
C ASN A 32 6.58 1.88 14.90
N GLY A 33 6.96 2.86 14.08
CA GLY A 33 8.24 3.54 14.20
C GLY A 33 9.45 2.75 13.65
N ALA A 34 9.25 1.58 13.03
CA ALA A 34 10.34 0.77 12.47
C ALA A 34 10.99 1.39 11.21
N GLY A 35 10.33 2.36 10.57
CA GLY A 35 10.85 2.98 9.34
C GLY A 35 10.03 2.70 8.07
N LYS A 36 8.86 2.06 8.20
CA LYS A 36 8.00 1.72 7.04
C LYS A 36 7.62 2.96 6.22
N SER A 37 7.07 3.99 6.86
CA SER A 37 6.69 5.24 6.17
C SER A 37 7.93 6.01 5.69
N THR A 38 9.07 5.88 6.36
CA THR A 38 10.35 6.46 5.89
C THR A 38 10.78 5.81 4.58
N LEU A 39 10.58 4.50 4.43
CA LEU A 39 10.82 3.81 3.16
C LEU A 39 9.95 4.37 2.03
N PHE A 40 8.66 4.62 2.28
CA PHE A 40 7.78 5.25 1.28
C PHE A 40 8.27 6.65 0.89
N LYS A 41 8.68 7.45 1.86
CA LYS A 41 9.28 8.78 1.58
C LYS A 41 10.55 8.68 0.75
N MET A 42 11.36 7.66 0.95
CA MET A 42 12.56 7.44 0.13
C MET A 42 12.21 6.98 -1.29
N ILE A 43 11.21 6.13 -1.46
CA ILE A 43 10.73 5.69 -2.79
C ILE A 43 10.14 6.87 -3.56
N THR A 44 9.40 7.75 -2.89
CA THR A 44 8.81 8.96 -3.51
C THR A 44 9.78 10.12 -3.69
N GLY A 45 11.03 9.98 -3.23
CA GLY A 45 12.05 11.01 -3.33
C GLY A 45 11.91 12.18 -2.33
N GLN A 46 10.97 12.09 -1.38
CA GLN A 46 10.80 13.08 -0.31
C GLN A 46 11.93 13.00 0.75
N GLU A 47 12.53 11.83 0.88
CA GLU A 47 13.68 11.56 1.72
C GLU A 47 14.78 10.89 0.90
N LYS A 48 16.04 11.08 1.30
CA LYS A 48 17.18 10.39 0.68
C LYS A 48 17.72 9.32 1.62
N PRO A 49 18.18 8.17 1.10
CA PRO A 49 18.96 7.24 1.91
C PRO A 49 20.28 7.90 2.35
N ASP A 50 20.80 7.49 3.50
CA ASP A 50 22.10 7.96 3.98
C ASP A 50 23.24 7.25 3.26
N SER A 51 23.00 6.01 2.83
CA SER A 51 23.90 5.28 1.93
C SER A 51 23.10 4.37 1.01
N GLY A 52 23.73 3.93 -0.07
CA GLY A 52 23.09 3.10 -1.09
C GLY A 52 22.27 3.93 -2.07
N GLU A 53 21.50 3.24 -2.90
CA GLU A 53 20.77 3.83 -4.00
C GLU A 53 19.38 3.19 -4.16
N ILE A 54 18.35 4.03 -4.37
CA ILE A 54 17.03 3.62 -4.81
C ILE A 54 16.89 4.03 -6.27
N VAL A 55 16.81 3.03 -7.15
CA VAL A 55 16.60 3.25 -8.57
C VAL A 55 15.13 3.06 -8.88
N VAL A 56 14.47 4.14 -9.29
CA VAL A 56 13.12 4.14 -9.82
C VAL A 56 13.22 4.17 -11.34
N GLY A 57 12.67 3.17 -11.99
CA GLY A 57 12.74 3.05 -13.46
C GLY A 57 12.10 4.27 -14.16
N PRO A 58 12.55 4.64 -15.36
CA PRO A 58 12.07 5.84 -16.06
C PRO A 58 10.59 5.77 -16.46
N THR A 59 10.02 4.57 -16.52
CA THR A 59 8.59 4.34 -16.84
C THR A 59 7.72 4.27 -15.60
N VAL A 60 8.29 4.33 -14.40
CA VAL A 60 7.55 4.24 -13.13
C VAL A 60 6.80 5.54 -12.89
N GLN A 61 5.50 5.40 -12.70
CA GLN A 61 4.59 6.45 -12.25
C GLN A 61 4.05 6.05 -10.88
N LEU A 62 4.52 6.74 -9.85
CA LEU A 62 4.14 6.48 -8.46
C LEU A 62 2.78 7.11 -8.15
N SER A 63 1.89 6.34 -7.53
CA SER A 63 0.67 6.82 -6.93
C SER A 63 0.70 6.53 -5.43
N TYR A 64 0.78 7.57 -4.61
CA TYR A 64 0.82 7.45 -3.16
C TYR A 64 -0.55 7.76 -2.57
N VAL A 65 -1.09 6.78 -1.86
CA VAL A 65 -2.35 6.89 -1.13
C VAL A 65 -2.03 6.99 0.35
N ASP A 66 -2.06 8.19 0.86
CA ASP A 66 -2.06 8.40 2.31
C ASP A 66 -3.51 8.42 2.84
N GLN A 67 -3.64 8.38 4.17
CA GLN A 67 -4.94 8.42 4.83
C GLN A 67 -5.62 9.81 4.76
N SER A 68 -5.04 10.80 4.08
CA SER A 68 -5.64 12.13 3.98
C SER A 68 -6.87 12.08 3.05
N ARG A 69 -8.03 11.99 3.66
CA ARG A 69 -9.36 11.91 3.02
C ARG A 69 -9.84 13.25 2.45
N ASP A 70 -8.97 14.26 2.39
CA ASP A 70 -9.33 15.67 2.18
C ASP A 70 -9.53 16.09 0.72
N LYS A 71 -9.46 15.15 -0.23
CA LYS A 71 -9.53 15.47 -1.67
C LYS A 71 -10.86 15.13 -2.34
N LEU A 72 -11.91 14.86 -1.57
CA LEU A 72 -13.24 14.58 -2.11
C LEU A 72 -14.10 15.85 -2.10
N GLU A 73 -14.70 16.16 -3.24
CA GLU A 73 -15.58 17.33 -3.41
C GLU A 73 -17.00 17.04 -2.90
N GLY A 74 -17.37 17.62 -1.78
CA GLY A 74 -18.63 17.35 -1.09
C GLY A 74 -19.89 17.68 -1.87
N ASN A 75 -19.78 18.54 -2.89
CA ASN A 75 -20.87 18.99 -3.77
C ASN A 75 -21.05 18.12 -5.03
N HIS A 76 -20.17 17.13 -5.26
CA HIS A 76 -20.38 16.12 -6.29
C HIS A 76 -21.18 14.93 -5.75
N ASN A 77 -21.86 14.21 -6.62
CA ASN A 77 -22.31 12.86 -6.30
C ASN A 77 -21.18 11.84 -6.56
N VAL A 78 -21.35 10.62 -6.08
CA VAL A 78 -20.32 9.55 -6.21
C VAL A 78 -19.92 9.33 -7.67
N PHE A 79 -20.89 9.31 -8.60
CA PHE A 79 -20.60 9.11 -10.02
C PHE A 79 -19.79 10.27 -10.61
N GLN A 80 -20.17 11.49 -10.29
CA GLN A 80 -19.44 12.69 -10.74
C GLN A 80 -18.03 12.74 -10.18
N GLU A 81 -17.86 12.38 -8.89
CA GLU A 81 -16.56 12.41 -8.21
C GLU A 81 -15.56 11.44 -8.83
N ILE A 82 -16.02 10.26 -9.25
CA ILE A 82 -15.16 9.23 -9.86
C ILE A 82 -15.02 9.41 -11.36
N ALA A 83 -16.15 9.57 -12.05
CA ALA A 83 -16.21 9.49 -13.50
C ALA A 83 -16.14 10.85 -14.20
N GLY A 84 -16.28 11.96 -13.46
CA GLY A 84 -16.37 13.30 -14.07
C GLY A 84 -17.48 13.43 -15.10
N GLY A 85 -18.51 12.57 -15.04
CA GLY A 85 -19.61 12.52 -16.02
C GLY A 85 -19.36 11.59 -17.22
N LEU A 86 -18.21 10.91 -17.29
CA LEU A 86 -17.89 9.97 -18.37
C LEU A 86 -18.50 8.59 -18.13
N ASP A 87 -19.08 7.99 -19.16
CA ASP A 87 -19.63 6.62 -19.10
C ASP A 87 -18.54 5.53 -19.15
N ILE A 88 -17.38 5.85 -19.70
CA ILE A 88 -16.23 4.94 -19.84
C ILE A 88 -15.01 5.60 -19.21
N LEU A 89 -14.33 4.84 -18.37
CA LEU A 89 -13.05 5.19 -17.76
C LEU A 89 -11.93 4.42 -18.45
N ASN A 90 -10.79 5.07 -18.62
CA ASN A 90 -9.57 4.39 -19.08
C ASN A 90 -8.62 4.24 -17.89
N ILE A 91 -8.35 2.99 -17.52
CA ILE A 91 -7.42 2.64 -16.43
C ILE A 91 -6.24 1.89 -17.04
N ASN A 92 -5.09 2.55 -17.12
CA ASN A 92 -3.86 1.98 -17.70
C ASN A 92 -4.05 1.36 -19.10
N GLY A 93 -4.87 2.00 -19.95
CA GLY A 93 -5.15 1.54 -21.32
C GLY A 93 -6.31 0.56 -21.43
N VAL A 94 -6.94 0.18 -20.32
CA VAL A 94 -8.14 -0.68 -20.30
C VAL A 94 -9.39 0.16 -20.14
N GLU A 95 -10.33 0.04 -21.05
CA GLU A 95 -11.63 0.72 -20.97
C GLU A 95 -12.58 -0.06 -20.07
N ILE A 96 -13.15 0.63 -19.09
CA ILE A 96 -14.10 0.06 -18.11
C ILE A 96 -15.32 0.99 -18.04
N GLN A 97 -16.52 0.41 -18.01
CA GLN A 97 -17.75 1.14 -17.74
C GLN A 97 -17.69 1.80 -16.36
N SER A 98 -17.89 3.12 -16.29
CA SER A 98 -17.79 3.89 -15.04
C SER A 98 -18.67 3.34 -13.92
N ARG A 99 -19.93 3.02 -14.24
CA ARG A 99 -20.88 2.47 -13.28
C ARG A 99 -20.48 1.10 -12.76
N ALA A 100 -19.89 0.25 -13.62
CA ALA A 100 -19.38 -1.05 -13.22
C ALA A 100 -18.17 -0.92 -12.31
N TYR A 101 -17.24 -0.02 -12.64
CA TYR A 101 -16.09 0.29 -11.80
C TYR A 101 -16.51 0.77 -10.40
N ILE A 102 -17.40 1.76 -10.32
CA ILE A 102 -17.90 2.31 -9.06
C ILE A 102 -18.65 1.23 -8.26
N GLY A 103 -19.38 0.36 -8.93
CA GLY A 103 -20.08 -0.78 -8.33
C GLY A 103 -19.16 -1.77 -7.62
N ARG A 104 -17.91 -1.93 -8.05
CA ARG A 104 -16.89 -2.77 -7.38
C ARG A 104 -16.57 -2.27 -5.97
N PHE A 105 -16.69 -0.96 -5.72
CA PHE A 105 -16.51 -0.34 -4.40
C PHE A 105 -17.80 -0.25 -3.60
N ASN A 106 -18.77 -1.12 -3.91
CA ASN A 106 -20.05 -1.25 -3.22
C ASN A 106 -20.97 -0.02 -3.29
N PHE A 107 -20.82 0.80 -4.34
CA PHE A 107 -21.79 1.83 -4.70
C PHE A 107 -22.69 1.30 -5.82
N LYS A 108 -23.82 0.69 -5.47
CA LYS A 108 -24.73 0.02 -6.42
C LYS A 108 -25.95 0.89 -6.73
N GLY A 109 -26.37 0.91 -7.99
CA GLY A 109 -27.61 1.57 -8.41
C GLY A 109 -27.69 3.03 -7.94
N GLN A 110 -28.66 3.34 -7.09
CA GLN A 110 -28.92 4.70 -6.61
C GLN A 110 -27.82 5.26 -5.68
N ASP A 111 -26.98 4.38 -5.06
CA ASP A 111 -25.89 4.85 -4.22
C ASP A 111 -24.89 5.71 -4.98
N GLN A 112 -24.77 5.52 -6.30
CA GLN A 112 -23.91 6.33 -7.14
C GLN A 112 -24.39 7.79 -7.32
N GLN A 113 -25.64 8.05 -6.94
CA GLN A 113 -26.21 9.42 -6.95
C GLN A 113 -26.12 10.11 -5.57
N LYS A 114 -25.67 9.40 -4.52
CA LYS A 114 -25.46 10.02 -3.21
C LYS A 114 -24.43 11.14 -3.30
N MET A 115 -24.71 12.23 -2.60
CA MET A 115 -23.77 13.34 -2.50
C MET A 115 -22.59 12.95 -1.62
N VAL A 116 -21.38 13.24 -2.07
CA VAL A 116 -20.14 12.94 -1.33
C VAL A 116 -20.16 13.53 0.07
N GLY A 117 -20.74 14.72 0.23
CA GLY A 117 -20.91 15.39 1.52
C GLY A 117 -21.75 14.61 2.52
N SER A 118 -22.67 13.75 2.05
CA SER A 118 -23.59 12.95 2.91
C SER A 118 -23.09 11.53 3.18
N LEU A 119 -21.95 11.14 2.63
CA LEU A 119 -21.40 9.80 2.82
C LEU A 119 -20.90 9.59 4.26
N SER A 120 -21.08 8.36 4.75
CA SER A 120 -20.45 7.90 6.00
C SER A 120 -18.92 7.84 5.87
N GLY A 121 -18.22 7.73 6.98
CA GLY A 121 -16.76 7.59 6.99
C GLY A 121 -16.26 6.40 6.18
N GLY A 122 -16.93 5.25 6.27
CA GLY A 122 -16.61 4.05 5.48
C GLY A 122 -16.88 4.25 3.99
N GLU A 123 -18.02 4.85 3.62
CA GLU A 123 -18.33 5.18 2.22
C GLU A 123 -17.32 6.18 1.63
N ARG A 124 -16.90 7.17 2.40
CA ARG A 124 -15.84 8.09 1.98
C ARG A 124 -14.51 7.39 1.74
N GLY A 125 -14.14 6.45 2.62
CA GLY A 125 -12.93 5.64 2.47
C GLY A 125 -12.95 4.84 1.17
N ARG A 126 -14.09 4.17 0.86
CA ARG A 126 -14.28 3.44 -0.40
C ARG A 126 -14.16 4.35 -1.64
N LEU A 127 -14.84 5.50 -1.57
CA LEU A 127 -14.81 6.47 -2.68
C LEU A 127 -13.41 7.02 -2.91
N HIS A 128 -12.71 7.37 -1.83
CA HIS A 128 -11.32 7.83 -1.91
C HIS A 128 -10.41 6.76 -2.53
N MET A 129 -10.55 5.51 -2.12
CA MET A 129 -9.80 4.39 -2.70
C MET A 129 -10.10 4.24 -4.20
N ALA A 130 -11.39 4.23 -4.58
CA ALA A 130 -11.80 4.15 -5.98
C ALA A 130 -11.19 5.29 -6.81
N LYS A 131 -11.23 6.53 -6.31
CA LYS A 131 -10.66 7.70 -6.97
C LYS A 131 -9.15 7.58 -7.12
N THR A 132 -8.46 7.13 -6.10
CA THR A 132 -6.99 7.04 -6.12
C THR A 132 -6.50 5.98 -7.09
N LEU A 133 -7.15 4.84 -7.17
CA LEU A 133 -6.81 3.79 -8.14
C LEU A 133 -7.02 4.24 -9.59
N LEU A 134 -7.89 5.24 -9.83
CA LEU A 134 -8.09 5.86 -11.14
C LEU A 134 -7.05 6.92 -11.51
N GLN A 135 -6.40 7.54 -10.53
CA GLN A 135 -5.47 8.66 -10.80
C GLN A 135 -4.28 8.30 -11.68
N GLY A 136 -4.18 7.04 -12.03
CA GLY A 136 -3.08 6.52 -12.84
C GLY A 136 -1.84 6.26 -12.00
N GLY A 137 -0.89 5.63 -12.64
CA GLY A 137 0.32 5.13 -12.01
C GLY A 137 0.43 3.64 -12.23
N ASN A 138 1.64 3.15 -12.31
CA ASN A 138 1.92 1.73 -12.43
C ASN A 138 2.63 1.17 -11.18
N VAL A 139 2.81 2.02 -10.16
CA VAL A 139 3.28 1.62 -8.83
C VAL A 139 2.44 2.33 -7.77
N LEU A 140 1.68 1.54 -7.01
CA LEU A 140 0.85 2.02 -5.91
C LEU A 140 1.61 1.92 -4.58
N LEU A 141 1.55 2.96 -3.78
CA LEU A 141 2.03 2.99 -2.40
C LEU A 141 0.83 3.23 -1.48
N LEU A 142 0.43 2.21 -0.72
CA LEU A 142 -0.73 2.23 0.16
C LEU A 142 -0.28 2.16 1.61
N ASP A 143 -0.64 3.16 2.42
CA ASP A 143 -0.32 3.20 3.85
C ASP A 143 -1.58 2.90 4.67
N GLU A 144 -1.63 1.71 5.29
CA GLU A 144 -2.74 1.19 6.11
C GLU A 144 -4.12 1.27 5.40
N PRO A 145 -4.27 0.80 4.16
CA PRO A 145 -5.50 0.97 3.39
C PRO A 145 -6.67 0.15 3.93
N SER A 146 -6.41 -0.88 4.74
CA SER A 146 -7.43 -1.75 5.34
C SER A 146 -8.05 -1.20 6.61
N ASN A 147 -7.50 -0.13 7.19
CA ASN A 147 -8.00 0.46 8.41
C ASN A 147 -9.42 1.01 8.24
N ASP A 148 -10.28 0.71 9.22
CA ASP A 148 -11.68 1.16 9.28
C ASP A 148 -12.56 0.69 8.09
N LEU A 149 -12.14 -0.30 7.32
CA LEU A 149 -12.94 -0.89 6.26
C LEU A 149 -13.85 -2.01 6.80
N ASP A 150 -15.10 -2.04 6.33
CA ASP A 150 -15.95 -3.21 6.49
C ASP A 150 -15.48 -4.37 5.57
N ILE A 151 -15.99 -5.57 5.83
CA ILE A 151 -15.58 -6.79 5.11
C ILE A 151 -15.82 -6.68 3.61
N GLU A 152 -16.94 -6.08 3.18
CA GLU A 152 -17.28 -5.95 1.77
C GLU A 152 -16.31 -4.99 1.05
N THR A 153 -15.98 -3.91 1.72
CA THR A 153 -15.00 -2.94 1.21
C THR A 153 -13.61 -3.52 1.14
N LEU A 154 -13.21 -4.28 2.16
CA LEU A 154 -11.91 -4.95 2.18
C LEU A 154 -11.78 -5.92 1.01
N ARG A 155 -12.83 -6.69 0.72
CA ARG A 155 -12.86 -7.59 -0.45
C ARG A 155 -12.76 -6.83 -1.77
N ALA A 156 -13.51 -5.72 -1.91
CA ALA A 156 -13.41 -4.88 -3.09
C ALA A 156 -11.99 -4.33 -3.31
N LEU A 157 -11.32 -3.94 -2.22
CA LEU A 157 -9.92 -3.52 -2.27
C LEU A 157 -9.00 -4.67 -2.68
N GLU A 158 -9.16 -5.85 -2.10
CA GLU A 158 -8.37 -7.05 -2.45
C GLU A 158 -8.49 -7.36 -3.95
N ASP A 159 -9.72 -7.43 -4.46
CA ASP A 159 -9.98 -7.71 -5.88
C ASP A 159 -9.34 -6.64 -6.78
N ALA A 160 -9.47 -5.36 -6.43
CA ALA A 160 -8.87 -4.27 -7.18
C ALA A 160 -7.35 -4.33 -7.22
N LEU A 161 -6.71 -4.72 -6.11
CA LEU A 161 -5.25 -4.85 -6.02
C LEU A 161 -4.74 -6.08 -6.78
N LEU A 162 -5.47 -7.20 -6.74
CA LEU A 162 -5.12 -8.42 -7.49
C LEU A 162 -5.26 -8.24 -9.01
N GLU A 163 -6.21 -7.41 -9.45
CA GLU A 163 -6.40 -7.07 -10.87
C GLU A 163 -5.48 -5.93 -11.35
N PHE A 164 -4.81 -5.22 -10.44
CA PHE A 164 -3.97 -4.09 -10.80
C PHE A 164 -2.73 -4.56 -11.60
N PRO A 165 -2.50 -4.03 -12.81
CA PRO A 165 -1.45 -4.54 -13.69
C PRO A 165 -0.04 -4.08 -13.33
N GLY A 166 0.11 -3.20 -12.33
CA GLY A 166 1.38 -2.66 -11.88
C GLY A 166 1.89 -3.29 -10.58
N ASN A 167 2.85 -2.64 -9.96
CA ASN A 167 3.36 -3.03 -8.65
C ASN A 167 2.58 -2.33 -7.53
N THR A 168 2.44 -3.00 -6.40
CA THR A 168 1.80 -2.42 -5.22
C THR A 168 2.68 -2.64 -3.99
N PHE A 169 2.87 -1.60 -3.20
CA PHE A 169 3.46 -1.67 -1.87
C PHE A 169 2.40 -1.32 -0.85
N VAL A 170 2.17 -2.20 0.09
CA VAL A 170 1.11 -2.04 1.10
C VAL A 170 1.70 -2.14 2.49
N ILE A 171 1.69 -1.05 3.25
CA ILE A 171 1.92 -1.10 4.69
C ILE A 171 0.61 -1.53 5.34
N SER A 172 0.59 -2.63 6.07
CA SER A 172 -0.58 -3.06 6.82
C SER A 172 -0.21 -3.90 8.04
N HIS A 173 -1.03 -3.78 9.09
CA HIS A 173 -1.01 -4.66 10.26
C HIS A 173 -2.01 -5.81 10.13
N ASP A 174 -2.86 -5.81 9.12
CA ASP A 174 -3.83 -6.89 8.84
C ASP A 174 -3.15 -8.07 8.15
N ARG A 175 -2.87 -9.10 8.95
CA ARG A 175 -2.18 -10.32 8.49
C ARG A 175 -3.02 -11.11 7.49
N TRP A 176 -4.33 -11.16 7.69
CA TRP A 176 -5.25 -11.87 6.83
C TRP A 176 -5.37 -11.21 5.46
N PHE A 177 -5.41 -9.88 5.44
CA PHE A 177 -5.38 -9.11 4.22
C PHE A 177 -4.09 -9.37 3.42
N LEU A 178 -2.92 -9.26 4.08
CA LEU A 178 -1.64 -9.49 3.42
C LEU A 178 -1.46 -10.96 2.98
N ASP A 179 -1.98 -11.93 3.73
CA ASP A 179 -1.90 -13.35 3.36
C ASP A 179 -2.65 -13.64 2.05
N ARG A 180 -3.75 -12.90 1.79
CA ARG A 180 -4.56 -13.07 0.58
C ARG A 180 -3.99 -12.38 -0.66
N ILE A 181 -3.30 -11.25 -0.51
CA ILE A 181 -2.89 -10.45 -1.66
C ILE A 181 -1.39 -10.41 -1.91
N ALA A 182 -0.55 -10.52 -0.88
CA ALA A 182 0.88 -10.31 -1.02
C ALA A 182 1.57 -11.47 -1.77
N THR A 183 2.40 -11.10 -2.73
CA THR A 183 3.34 -12.00 -3.42
C THR A 183 4.72 -11.98 -2.78
N HIS A 184 5.02 -10.88 -2.09
CA HIS A 184 6.28 -10.66 -1.37
C HIS A 184 6.01 -9.98 -0.05
N ILE A 185 6.85 -10.22 0.93
CA ILE A 185 6.83 -9.55 2.23
C ILE A 185 8.14 -8.81 2.45
N LEU A 186 8.04 -7.54 2.84
CA LEU A 186 9.15 -6.74 3.32
C LEU A 186 8.98 -6.53 4.81
N ALA A 187 9.76 -7.28 5.60
CA ALA A 187 9.59 -7.35 7.04
C ALA A 187 10.69 -6.58 7.78
N PHE A 188 10.28 -5.61 8.59
CA PHE A 188 11.15 -4.94 9.55
C PHE A 188 11.24 -5.82 10.81
N GLU A 189 12.27 -6.65 10.91
CA GLU A 189 12.40 -7.71 11.93
C GLU A 189 13.03 -7.26 13.26
N GLY A 190 13.46 -6.00 13.33
CA GLY A 190 14.18 -5.42 14.45
C GLY A 190 15.70 -5.35 14.20
N ASP A 191 16.43 -4.71 15.10
CA ASP A 191 17.88 -4.47 14.98
C ASP A 191 18.30 -3.87 13.63
N SER A 192 17.41 -3.03 13.04
CA SER A 192 17.56 -2.38 11.73
C SER A 192 17.61 -3.34 10.55
N HIS A 193 17.34 -4.63 10.80
CA HIS A 193 17.27 -5.65 9.75
C HIS A 193 15.93 -5.61 9.05
N VAL A 194 15.97 -5.58 7.71
CA VAL A 194 14.79 -5.66 6.85
C VAL A 194 14.95 -6.81 5.89
N GLU A 195 14.05 -7.79 6.00
CA GLU A 195 14.02 -9.00 5.17
C GLU A 195 13.07 -8.81 3.99
N PHE A 196 13.52 -9.13 2.78
CA PHE A 196 12.68 -9.18 1.59
C PHE A 196 12.44 -10.63 1.18
N PHE A 197 11.23 -11.11 1.44
CA PHE A 197 10.84 -12.51 1.28
C PHE A 197 9.86 -12.68 0.11
N GLN A 198 10.07 -13.67 -0.73
CA GLN A 198 9.14 -14.06 -1.79
C GLN A 198 8.13 -15.07 -1.25
N GLY A 199 6.88 -14.68 -1.17
CA GLY A 199 5.77 -15.48 -0.65
C GLY A 199 4.72 -14.62 0.05
N ASN A 200 3.65 -15.25 0.51
CA ASN A 200 2.61 -14.59 1.29
C ASN A 200 2.99 -14.44 2.77
N TYR A 201 2.07 -13.88 3.56
CA TYR A 201 2.35 -13.65 4.99
C TYR A 201 2.59 -14.95 5.78
N ARG A 202 1.83 -16.00 5.52
CA ARG A 202 1.97 -17.30 6.20
C ARG A 202 3.32 -17.96 5.89
N GLU A 203 3.70 -17.99 4.63
CA GLU A 203 4.98 -18.53 4.16
C GLU A 203 6.16 -17.77 4.78
N TYR A 204 6.04 -16.45 4.88
CA TYR A 204 7.02 -15.63 5.58
C TYR A 204 7.13 -15.98 7.08
N GLU A 205 6.00 -16.16 7.78
CA GLU A 205 6.03 -16.54 9.20
C GLU A 205 6.69 -17.92 9.42
N GLU A 206 6.42 -18.87 8.54
CA GLU A 206 7.06 -20.18 8.58
C GLU A 206 8.57 -20.08 8.33
N ASP A 207 8.98 -19.31 7.34
CA ASP A 207 10.38 -19.04 7.07
C ASP A 207 11.08 -18.34 8.25
N LYS A 208 10.44 -17.32 8.81
CA LYS A 208 10.94 -16.61 9.98
C LYS A 208 11.15 -17.53 11.18
N LYS A 209 10.22 -18.42 11.47
CA LYS A 209 10.34 -19.43 12.52
C LYS A 209 11.52 -20.37 12.25
N ARG A 210 11.72 -20.80 11.01
CA ARG A 210 12.83 -21.66 10.61
C ARG A 210 14.18 -20.96 10.76
N ARG A 211 14.29 -19.66 10.39
CA ARG A 211 15.53 -18.87 10.46
C ARG A 211 15.91 -18.47 11.90
N LEU A 212 14.93 -18.04 12.68
CA LEU A 212 15.16 -17.42 13.99
C LEU A 212 14.83 -18.34 15.18
N GLY A 213 14.18 -19.50 14.97
CA GLY A 213 13.80 -20.40 16.03
C GLY A 213 12.96 -19.73 17.13
N ASP A 214 13.35 -19.91 18.39
CA ASP A 214 12.65 -19.31 19.55
C ASP A 214 12.70 -17.77 19.56
N ASP A 215 13.62 -17.18 18.81
CA ASP A 215 13.75 -15.73 18.61
C ASP A 215 12.75 -15.15 17.62
N ALA A 216 11.89 -15.95 17.00
CA ALA A 216 10.89 -15.52 16.02
C ALA A 216 9.70 -14.72 16.64
N GLY A 217 9.58 -14.67 17.97
CA GLY A 217 8.51 -13.95 18.67
C GLY A 217 8.57 -12.43 18.50
N PRO A 218 7.46 -11.71 18.86
CA PRO A 218 7.42 -10.26 18.77
C PRO A 218 8.49 -9.64 19.69
N LYS A 219 9.50 -9.03 19.09
CA LYS A 219 10.55 -8.32 19.81
C LYS A 219 10.17 -6.85 19.98
N ARG A 220 10.55 -6.26 21.15
CA ARG A 220 10.56 -4.81 21.29
C ARG A 220 11.49 -4.21 20.23
N LEU A 221 11.09 -3.06 19.66
CA LEU A 221 11.97 -2.30 18.77
C LEU A 221 13.33 -2.08 19.42
N ARG A 222 14.33 -2.73 18.87
CA ARG A 222 15.73 -2.45 19.17
C ARG A 222 16.37 -1.90 17.91
N PHE A 223 17.11 -0.83 18.03
CA PHE A 223 17.88 -0.28 16.94
C PHE A 223 19.35 -0.54 17.19
N LYS A 224 20.10 -0.78 16.13
CA LYS A 224 21.55 -0.93 16.20
C LYS A 224 22.15 0.38 16.73
N ALA A 225 22.98 0.31 17.76
CA ALA A 225 23.73 1.47 18.22
C ALA A 225 24.73 1.87 17.13
N LEU A 226 24.82 3.17 16.88
CA LEU A 226 25.84 3.73 16.01
C LEU A 226 27.18 3.59 16.72
N LYS A 227 28.18 2.99 16.05
CA LYS A 227 29.59 3.04 16.48
C LYS A 227 30.23 4.31 15.97
#